data_6e9b62d28310170f4b58133ab856ccb9
#
_entry.id   6e9b62d28310170f4b58133ab856ccb9
#
_cell.length_a   1.000
_cell.length_b   1.000
_cell.length_c   1.000
_cell.angle_alpha   90.00
_cell.angle_beta   90.00
_cell.angle_gamma   90.00
#
_symmetry.space_group_name_H-M   'P 1'
#
loop_
_entity.id
_entity.type
_entity.pdbx_description
1 polymer ?
#
loop_
_entity_poly.entity_id
_entity_poly.type
_entity_poly.pdbx_seq_one_letter_code
_entity_poly.pdbx_strand_id
1 'polypeptide(L)'
;STILFADNGLNLYGNAVLVNEAFAEENPEAVKGFLRALVKGFSDAVADPAAGVAAVLARNETLNSDIELERLGMANAMNIKTPYVIENGFGDVDMDRLAASIETLKVSMGLTGAVAAADVFDAQYLAPAAERMLP
;
A
#
# COMPACT_ATOMS: atom_id res chain seq x y z
N SER A 1 14.17 -3.15 20.80
CA SER A 1 14.70 -2.88 19.44
C SER A 1 13.82 -3.59 18.42
N THR A 2 13.45 -2.89 17.38
CA THR A 2 12.67 -3.44 16.28
C THR A 2 13.61 -3.99 15.21
N ILE A 3 13.32 -5.17 14.67
CA ILE A 3 14.04 -5.76 13.55
C ILE A 3 13.11 -5.71 12.36
N LEU A 4 13.49 -4.98 11.32
CA LEU A 4 12.74 -4.93 10.07
C LEU A 4 13.14 -6.09 9.17
N PHE A 5 12.19 -6.84 8.68
CA PHE A 5 12.44 -7.94 7.73
C PHE A 5 13.06 -7.44 6.43
N ALA A 6 12.67 -6.23 5.98
CA ALA A 6 13.22 -5.60 4.78
C ALA A 6 14.74 -5.41 4.88
N ASP A 7 15.26 -5.01 6.05
CA ASP A 7 16.70 -4.81 6.27
C ASP A 7 17.49 -6.14 6.29
N ASN A 8 16.77 -7.26 6.37
CA ASN A 8 17.32 -8.61 6.41
C ASN A 8 16.98 -9.43 5.15
N GLY A 9 16.72 -8.75 4.03
CA GLY A 9 16.53 -9.40 2.74
C GLY A 9 15.10 -9.85 2.42
N LEU A 10 14.13 -9.64 3.33
CA LEU A 10 12.73 -9.97 3.09
C LEU A 10 11.92 -8.68 2.81
N ASN A 11 12.14 -8.09 1.66
CA ASN A 11 11.51 -6.83 1.25
C ASN A 11 10.23 -7.07 0.42
N LEU A 12 9.22 -7.66 1.05
CA LEU A 12 7.93 -7.95 0.41
C LEU A 12 7.00 -6.73 0.41
N TYR A 13 6.03 -6.72 -0.50
CA TYR A 13 4.88 -5.83 -0.41
C TYR A 13 3.91 -6.33 0.68
N GLY A 14 3.25 -5.39 1.37
CA GLY A 14 2.28 -5.69 2.41
C GLY A 14 0.83 -5.67 1.87
N ASN A 15 0.08 -4.64 2.25
CA ASN A 15 -1.33 -4.53 1.86
C ASN A 15 -1.49 -4.21 0.38
N ALA A 16 -2.52 -4.79 -0.24
CA ALA A 16 -2.87 -4.54 -1.63
C ALA A 16 -4.39 -4.36 -1.79
N VAL A 17 -4.80 -3.63 -2.81
CA VAL A 17 -6.19 -3.60 -3.26
C VAL A 17 -6.37 -4.72 -4.26
N LEU A 18 -7.25 -5.66 -3.93
CA LEU A 18 -7.67 -6.73 -4.85
C LEU A 18 -9.03 -6.37 -5.44
N VAL A 19 -9.17 -6.55 -6.73
CA VAL A 19 -10.41 -6.33 -7.46
C VAL A 19 -10.74 -7.59 -8.28
N ASN A 20 -12.03 -7.91 -8.39
CA ASN A 20 -12.48 -8.93 -9.32
C ASN A 20 -12.26 -8.45 -10.75
N GLU A 21 -11.64 -9.27 -11.59
CA GLU A 21 -11.24 -8.92 -12.96
C GLU A 21 -12.44 -8.51 -13.81
N ALA A 22 -13.50 -9.32 -13.83
CA ALA A 22 -14.72 -9.00 -14.58
C ALA A 22 -15.38 -7.69 -14.10
N PHE A 23 -15.40 -7.44 -12.78
CA PHE A 23 -15.89 -6.17 -12.26
C PHE A 23 -15.03 -4.99 -12.72
N ALA A 24 -13.72 -5.14 -12.73
CA ALA A 24 -12.80 -4.08 -13.14
C ALA A 24 -12.95 -3.74 -14.64
N GLU A 25 -13.13 -4.75 -15.49
CA GLU A 25 -13.39 -4.58 -16.92
C GLU A 25 -14.74 -3.90 -17.19
N GLU A 26 -15.81 -4.32 -16.48
CA GLU A 26 -17.14 -3.75 -16.64
C GLU A 26 -17.29 -2.34 -16.03
N ASN A 27 -16.50 -2.04 -14.96
CA ASN A 27 -16.64 -0.83 -14.16
C ASN A 27 -15.30 -0.10 -13.93
N PRO A 28 -14.51 0.21 -14.96
CA PRO A 28 -13.16 0.78 -14.79
C PRO A 28 -13.16 2.12 -14.04
N GLU A 29 -14.17 2.96 -14.26
CA GLU A 29 -14.26 4.26 -13.58
C GLU A 29 -14.62 4.13 -12.10
N ALA A 30 -15.33 3.09 -11.70
CA ALA A 30 -15.58 2.80 -10.29
C ALA A 30 -14.27 2.40 -9.57
N VAL A 31 -13.45 1.55 -10.21
CA VAL A 31 -12.13 1.15 -9.68
C VAL A 31 -11.21 2.37 -9.55
N LYS A 32 -11.09 3.18 -10.60
CA LYS A 32 -10.30 4.42 -10.57
C LYS A 32 -10.80 5.40 -9.51
N GLY A 33 -12.12 5.54 -9.37
CA GLY A 33 -12.74 6.39 -8.34
C GLY A 33 -12.40 5.91 -6.92
N PHE A 34 -12.47 4.60 -6.67
CA PHE A 34 -12.09 4.00 -5.41
C PHE A 34 -10.61 4.25 -5.08
N LEU A 35 -9.72 4.01 -6.05
CA LEU A 35 -8.28 4.23 -5.85
C LEU A 35 -7.95 5.70 -5.58
N ARG A 36 -8.58 6.65 -6.27
CA ARG A 36 -8.44 8.10 -5.98
C ARG A 36 -8.89 8.43 -4.56
N ALA A 37 -10.03 7.89 -4.12
CA ALA A 37 -10.52 8.11 -2.76
C ALA A 37 -9.58 7.50 -1.70
N LEU A 38 -9.01 6.33 -1.98
CA LEU A 38 -8.04 5.67 -1.12
C LEU A 38 -6.76 6.50 -0.98
N VAL A 39 -6.19 6.96 -2.10
CA VAL A 39 -5.00 7.84 -2.11
C VAL A 39 -5.27 9.11 -1.31
N LYS A 40 -6.46 9.73 -1.52
CA LYS A 40 -6.85 10.90 -0.73
C LYS A 40 -6.92 10.61 0.76
N GLY A 41 -7.48 9.49 1.17
CA GLY A 41 -7.54 9.09 2.58
C GLY A 41 -6.16 8.91 3.19
N PHE A 42 -5.22 8.29 2.47
CA PHE A 42 -3.81 8.20 2.92
C PHE A 42 -3.15 9.57 3.00
N SER A 43 -3.37 10.43 1.99
CA SER A 43 -2.84 11.79 1.98
C SER A 43 -3.33 12.62 3.18
N ASP A 44 -4.62 12.54 3.49
CA ASP A 44 -5.22 13.23 4.64
C ASP A 44 -4.62 12.71 5.97
N ALA A 45 -4.48 11.39 6.12
CA ALA A 45 -3.90 10.78 7.33
C ALA A 45 -2.40 11.05 7.50
N VAL A 46 -1.67 11.22 6.39
CA VAL A 46 -0.26 11.63 6.41
C VAL A 46 -0.12 13.11 6.77
N ALA A 47 -1.01 13.97 6.26
CA ALA A 47 -1.02 15.40 6.53
C ALA A 47 -1.43 15.72 7.98
N ASP A 48 -2.41 15.00 8.51
CA ASP A 48 -2.90 15.13 9.89
C ASP A 48 -3.06 13.76 10.56
N PRO A 49 -1.97 13.18 11.10
CA PRO A 49 -2.04 11.89 11.78
C PRO A 49 -2.97 11.86 12.98
N ALA A 50 -3.16 12.99 13.69
CA ALA A 50 -4.03 13.05 14.84
C ALA A 50 -5.50 12.91 14.42
N ALA A 51 -5.92 13.56 13.34
CA ALA A 51 -7.25 13.38 12.77
C ALA A 51 -7.47 11.95 12.26
N GLY A 52 -6.45 11.35 11.64
CA GLY A 52 -6.46 9.95 11.21
C GLY A 52 -6.70 8.99 12.38
N VAL A 53 -5.97 9.16 13.48
CA VAL A 53 -6.14 8.36 14.70
C VAL A 53 -7.52 8.60 15.33
N ALA A 54 -7.99 9.83 15.40
CA ALA A 54 -9.32 10.14 15.94
C ALA A 54 -10.44 9.42 15.18
N ALA A 55 -10.33 9.31 13.85
CA ALA A 55 -11.28 8.57 13.01
C ALA A 55 -11.27 7.05 13.29
N VAL A 56 -10.11 6.48 13.63
CA VAL A 56 -10.00 5.07 14.03
C VAL A 56 -10.59 4.84 15.41
N LEU A 57 -10.27 5.70 16.38
CA LEU A 57 -10.80 5.63 17.74
C LEU A 57 -12.33 5.74 17.78
N ALA A 58 -12.92 6.57 16.91
CA ALA A 58 -14.37 6.68 16.78
C ALA A 58 -15.05 5.37 16.34
N ARG A 59 -14.30 4.43 15.74
CA ARG A 59 -14.78 3.10 15.33
C ARG A 59 -14.40 1.99 16.30
N ASN A 60 -13.37 2.21 17.12
CA ASN A 60 -12.90 1.24 18.09
C ASN A 60 -12.36 1.95 19.35
N GLU A 61 -13.24 2.14 20.31
CA GLU A 61 -12.96 2.83 21.59
C GLU A 61 -12.00 2.06 22.52
N THR A 62 -11.65 0.82 22.18
CA THR A 62 -10.71 0.03 23.00
C THR A 62 -9.24 0.38 22.71
N LEU A 63 -8.97 1.14 21.66
CA LEU A 63 -7.63 1.55 21.26
C LEU A 63 -7.14 2.73 22.10
N ASN A 64 -5.80 2.80 22.26
CA ASN A 64 -5.16 3.91 22.97
C ASN A 64 -4.64 4.94 21.97
N SER A 65 -5.03 6.20 22.11
CA SER A 65 -4.69 7.28 21.19
C SER A 65 -3.18 7.46 21.00
N ASP A 66 -2.42 7.45 22.10
CA ASP A 66 -0.96 7.73 22.03
C ASP A 66 -0.24 6.59 21.33
N ILE A 67 -0.65 5.33 21.60
CA ILE A 67 -0.09 4.15 20.94
C ILE A 67 -0.42 4.15 19.44
N GLU A 68 -1.66 4.47 19.07
CA GLU A 68 -2.07 4.49 17.66
C GLU A 68 -1.39 5.63 16.89
N LEU A 69 -1.13 6.77 17.55
CA LEU A 69 -0.40 7.87 16.94
C LEU A 69 1.07 7.49 16.69
N GLU A 70 1.72 6.83 17.64
CA GLU A 70 3.08 6.31 17.48
C GLU A 70 3.15 5.27 16.35
N ARG A 71 2.21 4.31 16.32
CA ARG A 71 2.10 3.29 15.27
C ARG A 71 1.90 3.90 13.87
N LEU A 72 1.01 4.89 13.75
CA LEU A 72 0.79 5.59 12.49
C LEU A 72 2.05 6.38 12.06
N GLY A 73 2.74 7.01 13.00
CA GLY A 73 4.02 7.68 12.73
C GLY A 73 5.09 6.72 12.18
N MET A 74 5.21 5.53 12.81
CA MET A 74 6.11 4.48 12.31
C MET A 74 5.70 3.98 10.92
N ALA A 75 4.41 3.73 10.69
CA ALA A 75 3.89 3.28 9.39
C ALA A 75 4.15 4.33 8.29
N ASN A 76 3.91 5.60 8.60
CA ASN A 76 4.19 6.69 7.67
C ASN A 76 5.67 6.74 7.28
N ALA A 77 6.58 6.62 8.25
CA ALA A 77 8.02 6.72 8.02
C ALA A 77 8.61 5.50 7.30
N MET A 78 8.12 4.30 7.60
CA MET A 78 8.75 3.05 7.15
C MET A 78 8.07 2.42 5.93
N ASN A 79 6.75 2.61 5.78
CA ASN A 79 5.98 1.87 4.78
C ASN A 79 5.25 2.78 3.77
N ILE A 80 4.86 3.99 4.17
CA ILE A 80 4.00 4.86 3.36
C ILE A 80 4.83 5.90 2.62
N LYS A 81 5.66 6.69 3.33
CA LYS A 81 6.53 7.71 2.72
C LYS A 81 7.92 7.17 2.39
N THR A 82 7.98 6.06 1.68
CA THR A 82 9.24 5.49 1.22
C THR A 82 9.87 6.34 0.11
N PRO A 83 11.19 6.25 -0.14
CA PRO A 83 11.83 6.94 -1.27
C PRO A 83 11.15 6.65 -2.60
N TYR A 84 10.73 5.40 -2.83
CA TYR A 84 10.00 5.01 -4.04
C TYR A 84 8.67 5.76 -4.19
N VAL A 85 7.88 5.86 -3.11
CA VAL A 85 6.59 6.57 -3.11
C VAL A 85 6.77 8.07 -3.32
N ILE A 86 7.82 8.66 -2.73
CA ILE A 86 8.15 10.09 -2.91
C ILE A 86 8.47 10.40 -4.38
N GLU A 87 9.10 9.46 -5.09
CA GLU A 87 9.49 9.64 -6.49
C GLU A 87 8.35 9.29 -7.47
N ASN A 88 7.61 8.20 -7.21
CA ASN A 88 6.68 7.60 -8.17
C ASN A 88 5.20 7.77 -7.80
N GLY A 89 4.90 8.34 -6.63
CA GLY A 89 3.54 8.48 -6.11
C GLY A 89 3.04 7.21 -5.39
N PHE A 90 2.08 7.40 -4.51
CA PHE A 90 1.50 6.34 -3.68
C PHE A 90 0.71 5.34 -4.52
N GLY A 91 0.82 4.06 -4.19
CA GLY A 91 0.11 2.95 -4.82
C GLY A 91 0.77 2.40 -6.09
N ASP A 92 1.92 2.93 -6.48
CA ASP A 92 2.75 2.34 -7.54
C ASP A 92 3.60 1.18 -7.02
N VAL A 93 4.12 0.39 -7.95
CA VAL A 93 4.89 -0.82 -7.65
C VAL A 93 6.21 -0.81 -8.43
N ASP A 94 7.31 -1.03 -7.72
CA ASP A 94 8.58 -1.41 -8.33
C ASP A 94 8.46 -2.84 -8.84
N MET A 95 8.49 -3.01 -10.17
CA MET A 95 8.26 -4.29 -10.83
C MET A 95 9.38 -5.30 -10.56
N ASP A 96 10.61 -4.86 -10.34
CA ASP A 96 11.73 -5.74 -10.01
C ASP A 96 11.57 -6.26 -8.56
N ARG A 97 11.18 -5.40 -7.65
CA ARG A 97 10.84 -5.79 -6.27
C ARG A 97 9.64 -6.72 -6.24
N LEU A 98 8.60 -6.48 -7.05
CA LEU A 98 7.44 -7.37 -7.12
C LEU A 98 7.84 -8.75 -7.65
N ALA A 99 8.66 -8.82 -8.71
CA ALA A 99 9.17 -10.08 -9.25
C ALA A 99 10.00 -10.85 -8.20
N ALA A 100 10.89 -10.17 -7.48
CA ALA A 100 11.66 -10.79 -6.39
C ALA A 100 10.75 -11.28 -5.25
N SER A 101 9.69 -10.54 -4.93
CA SER A 101 8.68 -10.94 -3.94
C SER A 101 7.94 -12.22 -4.35
N ILE A 102 7.55 -12.32 -5.62
CA ILE A 102 6.89 -13.51 -6.18
C ILE A 102 7.81 -14.74 -6.06
N GLU A 103 9.08 -14.62 -6.43
CA GLU A 103 10.03 -15.75 -6.31
C GLU A 103 10.24 -16.15 -4.84
N THR A 104 10.34 -15.19 -3.93
CA THR A 104 10.44 -15.48 -2.50
C THR A 104 9.21 -16.24 -1.99
N LEU A 105 8.00 -15.83 -2.40
CA LEU A 105 6.76 -16.48 -2.02
C LEU A 105 6.63 -17.88 -2.64
N LYS A 106 7.04 -18.07 -3.88
CA LYS A 106 7.09 -19.41 -4.51
C LYS A 106 7.90 -20.38 -3.67
N VAL A 107 9.11 -19.98 -3.28
CA VAL A 107 9.99 -20.84 -2.48
C VAL A 107 9.44 -21.09 -1.08
N SER A 108 9.01 -20.02 -0.39
CA SER A 108 8.61 -20.11 1.03
C SER A 108 7.25 -20.78 1.24
N MET A 109 6.34 -20.66 0.27
CA MET A 109 4.97 -21.19 0.36
C MET A 109 4.74 -22.42 -0.54
N GLY A 110 5.76 -22.86 -1.27
CA GLY A 110 5.65 -24.01 -2.18
C GLY A 110 4.68 -23.75 -3.33
N LEU A 111 4.53 -22.52 -3.79
CA LEU A 111 3.63 -22.18 -4.88
C LEU A 111 4.19 -22.72 -6.19
N THR A 112 3.35 -23.41 -6.95
CA THR A 112 3.66 -23.95 -8.28
C THR A 112 2.96 -23.10 -9.33
N GLY A 113 3.66 -22.84 -10.43
CA GLY A 113 3.12 -22.06 -11.56
C GLY A 113 4.02 -20.89 -11.92
N ALA A 114 3.92 -20.46 -13.16
CA ALA A 114 4.57 -19.27 -13.67
C ALA A 114 3.61 -18.08 -13.44
N VAL A 115 4.02 -17.14 -12.63
CA VAL A 115 3.32 -15.87 -12.39
C VAL A 115 4.32 -14.75 -12.63
N ALA A 116 4.05 -13.90 -13.61
CA ALA A 116 4.86 -12.71 -13.84
C ALA A 116 4.33 -11.52 -13.00
N ALA A 117 5.21 -10.57 -12.69
CA ALA A 117 4.81 -9.36 -11.95
C ALA A 117 3.70 -8.57 -12.71
N ALA A 118 3.75 -8.56 -14.04
CA ALA A 118 2.74 -7.92 -14.88
C ALA A 118 1.35 -8.60 -14.82
N ASP A 119 1.28 -9.87 -14.39
CA ASP A 119 0.00 -10.57 -14.22
C ASP A 119 -0.65 -10.25 -12.86
N VAL A 120 0.12 -9.65 -11.95
CA VAL A 120 -0.32 -9.38 -10.56
C VAL A 120 -0.68 -7.92 -10.35
N PHE A 121 0.02 -7.00 -11.03
CA PHE A 121 -0.17 -5.56 -10.86
C PHE A 121 -0.57 -4.89 -12.16
N ASP A 122 -1.69 -4.20 -12.13
CA ASP A 122 -2.23 -3.44 -13.26
C ASP A 122 -2.31 -1.94 -12.93
N ALA A 123 -1.41 -1.18 -13.51
CA ALA A 123 -1.30 0.27 -13.31
C ALA A 123 -2.37 1.09 -14.07
N GLN A 124 -3.15 0.49 -14.98
CA GLN A 124 -4.11 1.22 -15.83
C GLN A 124 -5.21 1.94 -15.04
N TYR A 125 -5.47 1.47 -13.82
CA TYR A 125 -6.47 2.05 -12.92
C TYR A 125 -5.92 3.16 -12.02
N LEU A 126 -4.60 3.35 -11.98
CA LEU A 126 -4.00 4.41 -11.18
C LEU A 126 -4.18 5.79 -11.83
N ALA A 127 -4.39 6.81 -11.02
CA ALA A 127 -4.28 8.19 -11.44
C ALA A 127 -2.82 8.52 -11.84
N PRO A 128 -2.57 9.60 -12.59
CA PRO A 128 -1.20 10.07 -12.83
C PRO A 128 -0.40 10.24 -11.53
N ALA A 129 0.92 10.01 -11.57
CA ALA A 129 1.78 10.08 -10.39
C ALA A 129 1.63 11.41 -9.62
N ALA A 130 1.52 12.54 -10.34
CA ALA A 130 1.35 13.86 -9.74
C ALA A 130 0.09 13.99 -8.84
N GLU A 131 -0.95 13.19 -9.10
CA GLU A 131 -2.19 13.17 -8.31
C GLU A 131 -2.10 12.20 -7.11
N ARG A 132 -1.03 11.42 -7.03
CA ARG A 132 -0.79 10.40 -6.01
C ARG A 132 0.37 10.74 -5.08
N MET A 133 0.92 11.96 -5.19
CA MET A 133 1.99 12.44 -4.31
C MET A 133 1.43 12.66 -2.90
N LEU A 134 2.14 12.16 -1.89
CA LEU A 134 1.78 12.39 -0.49
C LEU A 134 2.49 13.63 0.06
N PRO A 135 1.88 14.36 1.00
CA PRO A 135 2.47 15.57 1.60
C PRO A 135 3.69 15.28 2.48
#